data_c23cc4ff01966ee3aa4753d93c3cdf44
#
_entry.id   c23cc4ff01966ee3aa4753d93c3cdf44
#
_cell.length_a   1.000
_cell.length_b   1.000
_cell.length_c   1.000
_cell.angle_alpha   90.00
_cell.angle_beta   90.00
_cell.angle_gamma   90.00
#
_symmetry.space_group_name_H-M   'P 1'
#
loop_
_entity.id
_entity.type
_entity.pdbx_description
1 polymer ?
#
loop_
_entity_poly.entity_id
_entity_poly.type
_entity_poly.pdbx_seq_one_letter_code
_entity_poly.pdbx_strand_id
1 'polypeptide(L)'
;MPQTLYEKIWNEHIVHQQDDGTTLLYVDRHLIHEVTSPQAFEGLRLSKRKVRKPNLALAVADHNVPTTNRSKGIDDEESKIQVNALEKIVKNLV
;
A
#
# COMPACT_ATOMS: atom_id res chain seq x y z
N MET A 1 9.58 -16.03 28.04
CA MET A 1 10.58 -14.95 27.96
C MET A 1 9.91 -13.64 27.61
N PRO A 2 10.26 -12.56 28.30
CA PRO A 2 9.74 -11.24 27.89
C PRO A 2 10.18 -10.90 26.48
N GLN A 3 9.29 -10.27 25.73
CA GLN A 3 9.54 -9.86 24.35
C GLN A 3 9.19 -8.39 24.18
N THR A 4 9.90 -7.70 23.29
CA THR A 4 9.54 -6.34 22.88
C THR A 4 8.27 -6.40 22.03
N LEU A 5 7.62 -5.25 21.85
CA LEU A 5 6.46 -5.16 20.95
C LEU A 5 6.85 -5.57 19.54
N TYR A 6 8.05 -5.16 19.08
CA TYR A 6 8.56 -5.55 17.77
C TYR A 6 8.63 -7.07 17.65
N GLU A 7 9.24 -7.74 18.64
CA GLU A 7 9.38 -9.19 18.61
C GLU A 7 8.03 -9.91 18.60
N LYS A 8 7.07 -9.41 19.36
CA LYS A 8 5.72 -9.98 19.41
C LYS A 8 5.05 -9.91 18.04
N ILE A 9 5.09 -8.74 17.41
CA ILE A 9 4.48 -8.55 16.10
C ILE A 9 5.20 -9.39 15.05
N TRP A 10 6.54 -9.36 15.06
CA TRP A 10 7.35 -10.11 14.11
C TRP A 10 7.04 -11.60 14.17
N ASN A 11 7.06 -12.17 15.37
CA ASN A 11 6.88 -13.61 15.55
C ASN A 11 5.48 -14.08 15.14
N GLU A 12 4.48 -13.25 15.35
CA GLU A 12 3.11 -13.59 14.95
C GLU A 12 2.89 -13.58 13.44
N HIS A 13 3.78 -12.92 12.70
CA HIS A 13 3.62 -12.76 11.26
C HIS A 13 4.58 -13.63 10.45
N ILE A 14 5.43 -14.41 11.09
CA ILE A 14 6.34 -15.31 10.38
C ILE A 14 5.58 -16.48 9.81
N VAL A 15 5.68 -16.66 8.48
CA VAL A 15 5.15 -17.82 7.78
C VAL A 15 6.21 -18.92 7.69
N HIS A 16 7.44 -18.52 7.35
CA HIS A 16 8.54 -19.45 7.19
C HIS A 16 9.86 -18.70 7.32
N GLN A 17 10.82 -19.32 7.96
CA GLN A 17 12.19 -18.79 8.09
C GLN A 17 13.15 -19.77 7.45
N GLN A 18 13.95 -19.28 6.50
CA GLN A 18 14.97 -20.09 5.83
C GLN A 18 16.21 -20.23 6.70
N ASP A 19 17.06 -21.21 6.35
CA ASP A 19 18.27 -21.49 7.12
C ASP A 19 19.24 -20.32 7.15
N ASP A 20 19.23 -19.47 6.09
CA ASP A 20 20.09 -18.28 6.02
C ASP A 20 19.56 -17.09 6.80
N GLY A 21 18.42 -17.23 7.46
CA GLY A 21 17.78 -16.16 8.22
C GLY A 21 16.73 -15.36 7.45
N THR A 22 16.61 -15.57 6.14
CA THR A 22 15.58 -14.90 5.34
C THR A 22 14.20 -15.35 5.80
N THR A 23 13.31 -14.41 6.03
CA THR A 23 12.01 -14.69 6.62
C THR A 23 10.88 -14.28 5.68
N LEU A 24 9.92 -15.19 5.48
CA LEU A 24 8.69 -14.90 4.76
C LEU A 24 7.64 -14.45 5.76
N LEU A 25 7.15 -13.23 5.60
CA LEU A 25 6.16 -12.64 6.50
C LEU A 25 4.79 -12.58 5.84
N TYR A 26 3.75 -12.80 6.64
CA TYR A 26 2.38 -12.54 6.22
C TYR A 26 2.04 -11.09 6.50
N VAL A 27 1.60 -10.36 5.46
CA VAL A 27 1.17 -8.98 5.57
C VAL A 27 -0.35 -8.97 5.72
N ASP A 28 -0.83 -8.63 6.92
CA ASP A 28 -2.24 -8.67 7.23
C ASP A 28 -2.96 -7.32 7.07
N ARG A 29 -2.20 -6.26 6.84
CA ARG A 29 -2.77 -4.93 6.57
C ARG A 29 -1.83 -4.16 5.67
N HIS A 30 -2.39 -3.54 4.65
CA HIS A 30 -1.58 -2.81 3.66
C HIS A 30 -2.09 -1.37 3.54
N LEU A 31 -1.20 -0.43 3.77
CA LEU A 31 -1.48 0.99 3.60
C LEU A 31 -0.91 1.44 2.27
N ILE A 32 -1.74 2.06 1.44
CA ILE A 32 -1.42 2.41 0.06
C ILE A 32 -1.55 3.92 -0.11
N HIS A 33 -0.61 4.52 -0.82
CA HIS A 33 -0.70 5.93 -1.20
C HIS A 33 -0.42 6.12 -2.69
N GLU A 34 -0.52 7.35 -3.18
CA GLU A 34 -0.54 7.66 -4.62
C GLU A 34 0.83 7.63 -5.29
N VAL A 35 1.93 7.67 -4.54
CA VAL A 35 3.28 7.79 -5.12
C VAL A 35 3.75 6.48 -5.73
N THR A 36 3.69 5.40 -4.98
CA THR A 36 4.24 4.11 -5.41
C THR A 36 3.20 3.11 -5.91
N SER A 37 1.93 3.32 -5.56
CA SER A 37 0.86 2.40 -5.92
C SER A 37 0.63 2.23 -7.43
N PRO A 38 0.76 3.28 -8.29
CA PRO A 38 0.48 3.11 -9.70
C PRO A 38 1.32 2.00 -10.36
N GLN A 39 2.61 1.93 -10.05
CA GLN A 39 3.48 0.90 -10.62
C GLN A 39 3.13 -0.50 -10.14
N ALA A 40 2.85 -0.63 -8.84
CA ALA A 40 2.49 -1.91 -8.25
C ALA A 40 1.20 -2.47 -8.85
N PHE A 41 0.18 -1.62 -8.98
CA PHE A 41 -1.11 -2.04 -9.51
C PHE A 41 -1.09 -2.25 -11.03
N GLU A 42 -0.23 -1.52 -11.74
CA GLU A 42 -0.02 -1.79 -13.16
C GLU A 42 0.54 -3.20 -13.34
N GLY A 43 1.47 -3.62 -12.48
CA GLY A 43 1.97 -4.99 -12.49
C GLY A 43 0.88 -6.03 -12.26
N LEU A 44 -0.02 -5.77 -11.32
CA LEU A 44 -1.16 -6.65 -11.07
C LEU A 44 -2.08 -6.72 -12.29
N ARG A 45 -2.39 -5.58 -12.88
CA ARG A 45 -3.26 -5.50 -14.06
C ARG A 45 -2.67 -6.28 -15.23
N LEU A 46 -1.38 -6.10 -15.51
CA LEU A 46 -0.70 -6.80 -16.59
C LEU A 46 -0.63 -8.30 -16.36
N SER A 47 -0.53 -8.72 -15.09
CA SER A 47 -0.54 -10.14 -14.71
C SER A 47 -1.94 -10.73 -14.62
N LYS A 48 -2.97 -9.92 -14.83
CA LYS A 48 -4.39 -10.32 -14.69
C LYS A 48 -4.69 -10.81 -13.27
N ARG A 49 -4.08 -10.18 -12.27
CA ARG A 49 -4.31 -10.49 -10.86
C ARG A 49 -5.03 -9.35 -10.17
N LYS A 50 -5.81 -9.68 -9.18
CA LYS A 50 -6.48 -8.71 -8.31
C LYS A 50 -5.83 -8.70 -6.93
N VAL A 51 -6.13 -7.66 -6.14
CA VAL A 51 -5.69 -7.62 -4.75
C VAL A 51 -6.30 -8.82 -4.02
N ARG A 52 -5.47 -9.57 -3.31
CA ARG A 52 -5.89 -10.80 -2.65
C ARG A 52 -6.92 -10.56 -1.56
N LYS A 53 -6.67 -9.55 -0.72
CA LYS A 53 -7.55 -9.23 0.41
C LYS A 53 -7.81 -7.73 0.47
N PRO A 54 -8.68 -7.22 -0.41
CA PRO A 54 -8.91 -5.77 -0.48
C PRO A 54 -9.50 -5.19 0.81
N ASN A 55 -10.22 -5.99 1.59
CA ASN A 55 -10.78 -5.54 2.87
C ASN A 55 -9.71 -5.26 3.92
N LEU A 56 -8.46 -5.70 3.71
CA LEU A 56 -7.34 -5.45 4.61
C LEU A 56 -6.40 -4.37 4.08
N ALA A 57 -6.74 -3.74 2.95
CA ALA A 57 -5.97 -2.65 2.37
C ALA A 57 -6.72 -1.34 2.56
N LEU A 58 -5.97 -0.28 2.90
CA LEU A 58 -6.50 1.08 3.03
C LEU A 58 -5.68 2.00 2.14
N ALA A 59 -6.34 2.82 1.35
CA ALA A 59 -5.68 3.76 0.47
C ALA A 59 -5.94 5.19 0.94
N VAL A 60 -4.89 6.02 0.94
CA VAL A 60 -5.00 7.42 1.31
C VAL A 60 -4.05 8.24 0.44
N ALA A 61 -4.52 9.39 -0.03
CA ALA A 61 -3.68 10.35 -0.71
C ALA A 61 -3.03 11.23 0.36
N ASP A 62 -1.69 11.21 0.45
CA ASP A 62 -1.00 11.96 1.49
C ASP A 62 0.22 12.74 1.02
N HIS A 63 0.92 12.28 -0.03
CA HIS A 63 2.16 12.91 -0.48
C HIS A 63 1.93 14.06 -1.47
N ASN A 64 0.94 13.90 -2.35
CA ASN A 64 0.70 14.83 -3.45
C ASN A 64 -0.55 15.68 -3.25
N VAL A 65 -0.98 15.83 -2.00
CA VAL A 65 -2.12 16.69 -1.67
C VAL A 65 -1.63 17.98 -1.03
N PRO A 66 -2.25 19.13 -1.35
CA PRO A 66 -1.82 20.39 -0.77
C PRO A 66 -2.18 20.47 0.71
N THR A 67 -1.35 21.19 1.48
CA THR A 67 -1.62 21.42 2.90
C THR A 67 -2.43 22.70 3.12
N THR A 68 -2.58 23.52 2.07
CA THR A 68 -3.36 24.74 2.11
C THR A 68 -4.31 24.78 0.91
N ASN A 69 -5.42 25.50 1.06
CA ASN A 69 -6.37 25.72 -0.04
C ASN A 69 -6.84 24.42 -0.70
N ARG A 70 -7.15 23.42 0.11
CA ARG A 70 -7.58 22.10 -0.41
C ARG A 70 -8.84 22.17 -1.26
N SER A 71 -9.70 23.15 -0.99
CA SER A 71 -10.93 23.33 -1.75
C SER A 71 -10.70 23.71 -3.22
N LYS A 72 -9.49 24.23 -3.54
CA LYS A 72 -9.12 24.60 -4.91
C LYS A 72 -8.56 23.45 -5.72
N GLY A 73 -8.42 22.27 -5.12
CA GLY A 73 -7.90 21.10 -5.80
C GLY A 73 -6.36 21.07 -5.82
N ILE A 74 -5.82 20.30 -6.73
CA ILE A 74 -4.38 20.06 -6.85
C ILE A 74 -3.86 20.79 -8.07
N ASP A 75 -2.91 21.73 -7.86
CA ASP A 75 -2.36 22.54 -8.96
C ASP A 75 -1.26 21.82 -9.74
N ASP A 76 -0.45 20.99 -9.08
CA ASP A 76 0.64 20.27 -9.73
C ASP A 76 0.10 19.13 -10.58
N GLU A 77 0.44 19.13 -11.88
CA GLU A 77 -0.08 18.14 -12.83
C GLU A 77 0.33 16.71 -12.49
N GLU A 78 1.59 16.48 -12.11
CA GLU A 78 2.06 15.15 -11.77
C GLU A 78 1.37 14.62 -10.52
N SER A 79 1.24 15.47 -9.50
CA SER A 79 0.54 15.12 -8.27
C SER A 79 -0.92 14.77 -8.54
N LYS A 80 -1.57 15.57 -9.39
CA LYS A 80 -2.96 15.35 -9.77
C LYS A 80 -3.14 14.02 -10.49
N ILE A 81 -2.23 13.70 -11.41
CA ILE A 81 -2.28 12.42 -12.13
C ILE A 81 -2.14 11.24 -11.17
N GLN A 82 -1.20 11.33 -10.22
CA GLN A 82 -0.98 10.26 -9.26
C GLN A 82 -2.17 10.04 -8.34
N VAL A 83 -2.78 11.11 -7.83
CA VAL A 83 -3.96 11.01 -6.96
C VAL A 83 -5.14 10.43 -7.74
N ASN A 84 -5.36 10.89 -8.97
CA ASN A 84 -6.44 10.36 -9.80
C ASN A 84 -6.22 8.88 -10.15
N ALA A 85 -4.97 8.47 -10.36
CA ALA A 85 -4.64 7.07 -10.60
C ALA A 85 -4.98 6.21 -9.38
N LEU A 86 -4.67 6.70 -8.17
CA LEU A 86 -5.01 5.98 -6.94
C LEU A 86 -6.52 5.78 -6.82
N GLU A 87 -7.32 6.80 -7.12
CA GLU A 87 -8.77 6.69 -7.08
C GLU A 87 -9.29 5.61 -8.03
N LYS A 88 -8.75 5.55 -9.23
CA LYS A 88 -9.12 4.52 -10.20
C LYS A 88 -8.74 3.12 -9.72
N ILE A 89 -7.56 2.99 -9.14
CA ILE A 89 -7.08 1.72 -8.59
C ILE A 89 -8.02 1.21 -7.51
N VAL A 90 -8.41 2.08 -6.59
CA VAL A 90 -9.32 1.72 -5.50
C VAL A 90 -10.66 1.24 -6.05
N LYS A 91 -11.19 1.89 -7.09
CA LYS A 91 -12.47 1.51 -7.68
C LYS A 91 -12.42 0.20 -8.46
N ASN A 92 -11.29 -0.07 -9.15
CA ASN A 92 -11.23 -1.15 -10.12
C ASN A 92 -10.55 -2.42 -9.63
N LEU A 93 -9.60 -2.32 -8.69
CA LEU A 93 -8.76 -3.43 -8.28
C LEU A 93 -8.90 -3.82 -6.80
N VAL A 94 -9.63 -3.04 -6.06
CA VAL A 94 -9.85 -3.28 -4.62
C VAL A 94 -11.30 -3.66 -4.34
#